data_855757f4d139753116ce6db536948659
#
_entry.id   855757f4d139753116ce6db536948659
#
_cell.length_a   1.000
_cell.length_b   1.000
_cell.length_c   1.000
_cell.angle_alpha   90.00
_cell.angle_beta   90.00
_cell.angle_gamma   90.00
#
_symmetry.space_group_name_H-M   'P 1'
#
loop_
_entity.id
_entity.type
_entity.pdbx_description
1 polymer ?
#
loop_
_entity_poly.entity_id
_entity_poly.type
_entity_poly.pdbx_seq_one_letter_code
_entity_poly.pdbx_strand_id
1 'polypeptide(L)'
;RRVEVRLDDGRAISADQRRKIFAIIRDISLWSGQEPEELRLYLEWDFCSRCLREWFSLSNCDMTTAREFITYLIQFCFHWGVPTKDSLLTQTDDIGKYLYLCLENRRCAICNQPAEVHHVDRVGMGRDREAIVHVGLNAIALCRRHHEEAHRREKALFADYHIYGIKLDRHLCKVLSLNQKPKGEVERGE
;
A
#
# COMPACT_ATOMS: atom_id res chain seq x y z
N ARG A 1 8.27 -5.93 22.75
CA ARG A 1 9.02 -5.70 21.49
C ARG A 1 8.66 -6.80 20.52
N ARG A 2 8.07 -6.48 19.37
CA ARG A 2 7.91 -7.45 18.29
C ARG A 2 9.23 -7.49 17.51
N VAL A 3 9.76 -8.69 17.31
CA VAL A 3 10.90 -8.93 16.42
C VAL A 3 10.35 -9.65 15.19
N GLU A 4 10.55 -9.07 14.01
CA GLU A 4 10.24 -9.73 12.74
C GLU A 4 11.52 -10.46 12.30
N VAL A 5 11.47 -11.77 12.25
CA VAL A 5 12.57 -12.59 11.72
C VAL A 5 12.23 -12.91 10.27
N ARG A 6 13.06 -12.48 9.34
CA ARG A 6 12.95 -12.82 7.92
C ARG A 6 13.98 -13.88 7.60
N LEU A 7 13.51 -14.97 7.04
CA LEU A 7 14.37 -16.00 6.50
C LEU A 7 14.70 -15.63 5.04
N ASP A 8 15.98 -15.48 4.74
CA ASP A 8 16.46 -15.44 3.37
C ASP A 8 16.33 -16.86 2.80
N ASP A 9 15.58 -17.01 1.71
CA ASP A 9 15.37 -18.29 1.05
C ASP A 9 16.44 -18.58 -0.03
N GLY A 10 17.47 -17.73 -0.14
CA GLY A 10 18.59 -17.86 -1.06
C GLY A 10 18.24 -17.63 -2.53
N ARG A 11 17.00 -17.20 -2.84
CA ARG A 11 16.59 -16.92 -4.22
C ARG A 11 16.97 -15.50 -4.61
N ALA A 12 17.68 -15.37 -5.75
CA ALA A 12 18.00 -14.08 -6.34
C ALA A 12 16.76 -13.41 -6.95
N ILE A 13 16.83 -12.08 -7.10
CA ILE A 13 15.82 -11.26 -7.77
C ILE A 13 15.34 -11.89 -9.08
N SER A 14 14.03 -11.98 -9.27
CA SER A 14 13.45 -12.51 -10.50
C SER A 14 13.50 -11.48 -11.65
N ALA A 15 13.42 -11.99 -12.89
CA ALA A 15 13.31 -11.12 -14.06
C ALA A 15 12.03 -10.25 -14.01
N ASP A 16 10.94 -10.76 -13.44
CA ASP A 16 9.69 -10.02 -13.25
C ASP A 16 9.84 -8.86 -12.26
N GLN A 17 10.44 -9.11 -11.10
CA GLN A 17 10.72 -8.05 -10.11
C GLN A 17 11.61 -6.96 -10.70
N ARG A 18 12.66 -7.35 -11.43
CA ARG A 18 13.54 -6.38 -12.09
C ARG A 18 12.78 -5.53 -13.10
N ARG A 19 11.94 -6.15 -13.93
CA ARG A 19 11.10 -5.43 -14.89
C ARG A 19 10.15 -4.42 -14.22
N LYS A 20 9.50 -4.80 -13.11
CA LYS A 20 8.62 -3.94 -12.31
C LYS A 20 9.38 -2.74 -11.75
N ILE A 21 10.54 -2.97 -11.13
CA ILE A 21 11.40 -1.90 -10.59
C ILE A 21 11.74 -0.87 -11.68
N PHE A 22 12.26 -1.33 -12.81
CA PHE A 22 12.62 -0.41 -13.89
C PHE A 22 11.43 0.28 -14.55
N ALA A 23 10.25 -0.36 -14.57
CA ALA A 23 9.03 0.28 -15.05
C ALA A 23 8.61 1.45 -14.14
N ILE A 24 8.62 1.26 -12.82
CA ILE A 24 8.27 2.30 -11.86
C ILE A 24 9.32 3.43 -11.89
N ILE A 25 10.61 3.12 -11.90
CA ILE A 25 11.69 4.12 -11.97
C ILE A 25 11.56 4.96 -13.25
N ARG A 26 11.26 4.34 -14.39
CA ARG A 26 11.02 5.06 -15.64
C ARG A 26 9.85 6.05 -15.51
N ASP A 27 8.75 5.65 -14.88
CA ASP A 27 7.60 6.53 -14.70
C ASP A 27 7.94 7.70 -13.76
N ILE A 28 8.72 7.45 -12.69
CA ILE A 28 9.22 8.51 -11.79
C ILE A 28 10.19 9.45 -12.55
N SER A 29 11.09 8.92 -13.38
CA SER A 29 12.03 9.68 -14.20
C SER A 29 11.29 10.61 -15.17
N LEU A 30 10.30 10.10 -15.89
CA LEU A 30 9.47 10.89 -16.80
C LEU A 30 8.72 12.01 -16.09
N TRP A 31 8.24 11.76 -14.87
CA TRP A 31 7.53 12.75 -14.08
C TRP A 31 8.47 13.81 -13.49
N SER A 32 9.65 13.41 -12.98
CA SER A 32 10.61 14.31 -12.33
C SER A 32 11.54 15.03 -13.30
N GLY A 33 11.69 14.51 -14.51
CA GLY A 33 12.67 15.00 -15.51
C GLY A 33 14.11 14.59 -15.20
N GLN A 34 14.34 13.72 -14.21
CA GLN A 34 15.66 13.23 -13.85
C GLN A 34 16.09 12.08 -14.76
N GLU A 35 17.41 11.95 -14.96
CA GLU A 35 17.98 10.85 -15.71
C GLU A 35 17.73 9.50 -15.00
N PRO A 36 17.21 8.46 -15.70
CA PRO A 36 16.77 7.22 -15.06
C PRO A 36 17.82 6.52 -14.21
N GLU A 37 19.08 6.52 -14.64
CA GLU A 37 20.17 5.81 -13.93
C GLU A 37 20.60 6.56 -12.66
N GLU A 38 20.68 7.89 -12.69
CA GLU A 38 20.96 8.73 -11.53
C GLU A 38 19.83 8.62 -10.51
N LEU A 39 18.59 8.67 -10.98
CA LEU A 39 17.40 8.50 -10.15
C LEU A 39 17.37 7.12 -9.48
N ARG A 40 17.72 6.06 -10.22
CA ARG A 40 17.80 4.70 -9.67
C ARG A 40 18.79 4.63 -8.51
N LEU A 41 19.98 5.15 -8.69
CA LEU A 41 21.02 5.18 -7.64
C LEU A 41 20.55 5.98 -6.41
N TYR A 42 19.90 7.11 -6.62
CA TYR A 42 19.34 7.91 -5.54
C TYR A 42 18.25 7.14 -4.77
N LEU A 43 17.31 6.50 -5.46
CA LEU A 43 16.22 5.75 -4.83
C LEU A 43 16.74 4.50 -4.09
N GLU A 44 17.74 3.81 -4.61
CA GLU A 44 18.42 2.71 -3.92
C GLU A 44 19.11 3.21 -2.65
N TRP A 45 19.81 4.34 -2.72
CA TRP A 45 20.46 4.96 -1.56
C TRP A 45 19.44 5.40 -0.49
N ASP A 46 18.36 6.09 -0.87
CA ASP A 46 17.30 6.53 0.06
C ASP A 46 16.63 5.32 0.73
N PHE A 47 16.33 4.27 -0.03
CA PHE A 47 15.79 3.02 0.51
C PHE A 47 16.74 2.37 1.52
N CYS A 48 18.03 2.22 1.20
CA CYS A 48 19.02 1.65 2.11
C CYS A 48 19.15 2.48 3.39
N SER A 49 19.17 3.81 3.26
CA SER A 49 19.29 4.74 4.39
C SER A 49 18.09 4.65 5.34
N ARG A 50 16.85 4.60 4.79
CA ARG A 50 15.61 4.50 5.58
C ARG A 50 15.46 3.16 6.27
N CYS A 51 15.89 2.08 5.61
CA CYS A 51 15.76 0.72 6.13
C CYS A 51 16.97 0.27 6.95
N LEU A 52 17.98 1.12 7.14
CA LEU A 52 19.25 0.79 7.80
C LEU A 52 19.87 -0.49 7.22
N ARG A 53 19.91 -0.57 5.90
CA ARG A 53 20.39 -1.71 5.11
C ARG A 53 21.72 -1.41 4.44
N GLU A 54 22.48 -2.47 4.18
CA GLU A 54 23.63 -2.42 3.29
C GLU A 54 23.21 -2.17 1.84
N TRP A 55 24.11 -1.60 1.05
CA TRP A 55 23.92 -1.41 -0.38
C TRP A 55 23.69 -2.74 -1.09
N PHE A 56 22.80 -2.75 -2.04
CA PHE A 56 22.48 -3.92 -2.86
C PHE A 56 22.56 -3.60 -4.35
N SER A 57 22.64 -4.63 -5.18
CA SER A 57 22.59 -4.50 -6.64
C SER A 57 21.37 -5.20 -7.20
N LEU A 58 20.64 -4.53 -8.10
CA LEU A 58 19.52 -5.12 -8.84
C LEU A 58 19.94 -6.26 -9.79
N SER A 59 21.25 -6.52 -9.95
CA SER A 59 21.71 -7.66 -10.73
C SER A 59 21.59 -8.99 -9.97
N ASN A 60 21.70 -8.98 -8.63
CA ASN A 60 21.83 -10.21 -7.83
C ASN A 60 21.28 -10.11 -6.40
N CYS A 61 20.56 -9.04 -6.02
CA CYS A 61 19.97 -8.98 -4.68
C CYS A 61 18.96 -10.14 -4.49
N ASP A 62 18.67 -10.45 -3.24
CA ASP A 62 17.65 -11.45 -2.91
C ASP A 62 16.23 -10.96 -3.28
N MET A 63 15.30 -11.91 -3.46
CA MET A 63 13.91 -11.63 -3.84
C MET A 63 13.16 -10.79 -2.78
N THR A 64 13.54 -10.92 -1.51
CA THR A 64 12.92 -10.17 -0.41
C THR A 64 13.32 -8.70 -0.49
N THR A 65 14.61 -8.41 -0.69
CA THR A 65 15.10 -7.04 -0.92
C THR A 65 14.43 -6.41 -2.14
N ALA A 66 14.33 -7.15 -3.24
CA ALA A 66 13.64 -6.67 -4.44
C ALA A 66 12.15 -6.35 -4.19
N ARG A 67 11.42 -7.22 -3.49
CA ARG A 67 10.01 -7.00 -3.12
C ARG A 67 9.83 -5.77 -2.21
N GLU A 68 10.72 -5.59 -1.25
CA GLU A 68 10.68 -4.44 -0.35
C GLU A 68 11.02 -3.14 -1.08
N PHE A 69 11.96 -3.18 -2.01
CA PHE A 69 12.28 -2.04 -2.85
C PHE A 69 11.12 -1.68 -3.78
N ILE A 70 10.42 -2.66 -4.37
CA ILE A 70 9.16 -2.41 -5.11
C ILE A 70 8.14 -1.71 -4.23
N THR A 71 7.94 -2.19 -3.00
CA THR A 71 7.00 -1.59 -2.04
C THR A 71 7.38 -0.14 -1.72
N TYR A 72 8.67 0.14 -1.50
CA TYR A 72 9.19 1.49 -1.30
C TYR A 72 8.93 2.40 -2.50
N LEU A 73 9.17 1.93 -3.72
CA LEU A 73 8.90 2.69 -4.95
C LEU A 73 7.41 3.02 -5.12
N ILE A 74 6.53 2.07 -4.79
CA ILE A 74 5.08 2.29 -4.79
C ILE A 74 4.70 3.36 -3.76
N GLN A 75 5.26 3.29 -2.55
CA GLN A 75 5.04 4.30 -1.50
C GLN A 75 5.53 5.68 -1.95
N PHE A 76 6.68 5.75 -2.59
CA PHE A 76 7.21 6.98 -3.19
C PHE A 76 6.22 7.56 -4.21
N CYS A 77 5.72 6.74 -5.14
CA CYS A 77 4.74 7.18 -6.13
C CYS A 77 3.46 7.72 -5.49
N PHE A 78 2.94 7.08 -4.44
CA PHE A 78 1.75 7.55 -3.73
C PHE A 78 2.00 8.86 -3.00
N HIS A 79 3.13 8.98 -2.30
CA HIS A 79 3.49 10.17 -1.53
C HIS A 79 3.64 11.41 -2.42
N TRP A 80 4.32 11.28 -3.54
CA TRP A 80 4.58 12.39 -4.46
C TRP A 80 3.51 12.55 -5.55
N GLY A 81 2.53 11.66 -5.62
CA GLY A 81 1.47 11.70 -6.63
C GLY A 81 1.98 11.44 -8.05
N VAL A 82 3.02 10.61 -8.20
CA VAL A 82 3.61 10.27 -9.50
C VAL A 82 2.57 9.58 -10.39
N PRO A 83 2.29 10.09 -11.59
CA PRO A 83 1.44 9.40 -12.54
C PRO A 83 2.19 8.19 -13.11
N THR A 84 1.64 6.99 -12.94
CA THR A 84 2.22 5.76 -13.50
C THR A 84 1.46 5.32 -14.73
N LYS A 85 2.17 4.75 -15.70
CA LYS A 85 1.58 4.25 -16.95
C LYS A 85 0.61 3.11 -16.68
N ASP A 86 1.03 2.17 -15.85
CA ASP A 86 0.25 1.01 -15.46
C ASP A 86 -0.20 1.14 -14.00
N SER A 87 -1.31 0.48 -13.62
CA SER A 87 -1.73 0.44 -12.22
C SER A 87 -0.64 -0.20 -11.35
N LEU A 88 -0.32 0.44 -10.22
CA LEU A 88 0.64 -0.08 -9.25
C LEU A 88 0.18 -1.42 -8.62
N LEU A 89 -1.10 -1.77 -8.74
CA LEU A 89 -1.60 -3.10 -8.41
C LEU A 89 -0.90 -4.19 -9.21
N THR A 90 -0.62 -3.96 -10.50
CA THR A 90 0.08 -4.93 -11.36
C THR A 90 1.59 -4.97 -11.12
N GLN A 91 2.12 -3.96 -10.44
CA GLN A 91 3.54 -3.83 -10.16
C GLN A 91 3.94 -4.36 -8.77
N THR A 92 2.97 -4.54 -7.86
CA THR A 92 3.29 -5.02 -6.51
C THR A 92 3.66 -6.50 -6.47
N ASP A 93 4.55 -6.86 -5.54
CA ASP A 93 4.86 -8.25 -5.17
C ASP A 93 4.36 -8.59 -3.75
N ASP A 94 3.77 -7.62 -3.04
CA ASP A 94 3.19 -7.79 -1.72
C ASP A 94 1.82 -7.11 -1.69
N ILE A 95 0.80 -7.87 -2.03
CA ILE A 95 -0.56 -7.35 -2.12
C ILE A 95 -1.06 -6.81 -0.76
N GLY A 96 -0.71 -7.43 0.35
CA GLY A 96 -1.14 -6.98 1.67
C GLY A 96 -0.57 -5.60 2.02
N LYS A 97 0.73 -5.39 1.81
CA LYS A 97 1.37 -4.09 1.98
C LYS A 97 0.85 -3.05 0.98
N TYR A 98 0.64 -3.45 -0.26
CA TYR A 98 0.06 -2.56 -1.28
C TYR A 98 -1.31 -2.04 -0.85
N LEU A 99 -2.22 -2.90 -0.40
CA LEU A 99 -3.55 -2.51 0.07
C LEU A 99 -3.48 -1.59 1.29
N TYR A 100 -2.51 -1.83 2.19
CA TYR A 100 -2.23 -0.96 3.32
C TYR A 100 -1.81 0.44 2.86
N LEU A 101 -0.85 0.54 1.94
CA LEU A 101 -0.42 1.80 1.35
C LEU A 101 -1.54 2.52 0.61
N CYS A 102 -2.43 1.79 -0.07
CA CYS A 102 -3.61 2.36 -0.72
C CYS A 102 -4.54 3.06 0.29
N LEU A 103 -4.82 2.42 1.43
CA LEU A 103 -5.60 3.03 2.51
C LEU A 103 -4.89 4.23 3.11
N GLU A 104 -3.62 4.08 3.48
CA GLU A 104 -2.83 5.14 4.12
C GLU A 104 -2.76 6.42 3.26
N ASN A 105 -2.61 6.27 1.95
CA ASN A 105 -2.48 7.39 1.01
C ASN A 105 -3.78 7.75 0.30
N ARG A 106 -4.92 7.15 0.68
CA ARG A 106 -6.23 7.37 0.05
C ARG A 106 -6.18 7.20 -1.47
N ARG A 107 -5.53 6.12 -1.93
CA ARG A 107 -5.41 5.75 -3.34
C ARG A 107 -6.20 4.49 -3.64
N CYS A 108 -6.94 4.50 -4.73
CA CYS A 108 -7.74 3.35 -5.16
C CYS A 108 -6.86 2.12 -5.40
N ALA A 109 -7.19 1.00 -4.77
CA ALA A 109 -6.45 -0.25 -4.93
C ALA A 109 -6.43 -0.79 -6.37
N ILE A 110 -7.36 -0.35 -7.22
CA ILE A 110 -7.48 -0.81 -8.61
C ILE A 110 -6.80 0.13 -9.60
N CYS A 111 -7.07 1.45 -9.51
CA CYS A 111 -6.64 2.42 -10.53
C CYS A 111 -5.79 3.58 -9.98
N ASN A 112 -5.41 3.54 -8.72
CA ASN A 112 -4.57 4.52 -8.02
C ASN A 112 -5.10 5.97 -8.00
N GLN A 113 -6.34 6.22 -8.45
CA GLN A 113 -7.01 7.50 -8.32
C GLN A 113 -7.36 7.81 -6.85
N PRO A 114 -7.62 9.08 -6.48
CA PRO A 114 -8.10 9.42 -5.15
C PRO A 114 -9.26 8.54 -4.71
N ALA A 115 -9.25 8.11 -3.44
CA ALA A 115 -10.14 7.06 -2.95
C ALA A 115 -10.77 7.37 -1.59
N GLU A 116 -11.90 6.74 -1.36
CA GLU A 116 -12.64 6.66 -0.09
C GLU A 116 -12.43 5.29 0.55
N VAL A 117 -12.69 5.19 1.84
CA VAL A 117 -12.64 3.91 2.58
C VAL A 117 -13.93 3.14 2.32
N HIS A 118 -13.81 1.96 1.74
CA HIS A 118 -14.90 0.99 1.60
C HIS A 118 -14.77 -0.07 2.69
N HIS A 119 -15.79 -0.17 3.56
CA HIS A 119 -15.84 -1.21 4.59
C HIS A 119 -16.41 -2.50 4.00
N VAL A 120 -15.62 -3.57 4.07
CA VAL A 120 -16.03 -4.91 3.62
C VAL A 120 -16.93 -5.58 4.67
N ASP A 121 -16.62 -5.37 5.96
CA ASP A 121 -17.47 -5.84 7.03
C ASP A 121 -18.75 -4.99 7.08
N ARG A 122 -19.91 -5.65 7.10
CA ARG A 122 -21.18 -4.97 7.24
C ARG A 122 -21.25 -4.27 8.60
N VAL A 123 -21.10 -2.98 8.60
CA VAL A 123 -21.38 -2.13 9.73
C VAL A 123 -22.91 -2.07 9.85
N GLY A 124 -23.46 -2.80 10.84
CA GLY A 124 -24.89 -3.11 10.93
C GLY A 124 -25.81 -1.90 10.74
N MET A 125 -26.83 -2.06 9.92
CA MET A 125 -27.93 -1.09 9.79
C MET A 125 -28.56 -0.83 11.15
N GLY A 126 -28.64 0.44 11.59
CA GLY A 126 -29.30 0.83 12.85
C GLY A 126 -28.37 1.20 14.00
N ARG A 127 -27.05 1.12 13.87
CA ARG A 127 -26.11 1.67 14.86
C ARG A 127 -25.75 3.11 14.52
N ASP A 128 -25.61 3.94 15.55
CA ASP A 128 -25.08 5.29 15.43
C ASP A 128 -23.71 5.22 14.75
N ARG A 129 -23.60 5.77 13.54
CA ARG A 129 -22.36 5.75 12.75
C ARG A 129 -21.18 6.39 13.50
N GLU A 130 -21.47 7.33 14.39
CA GLU A 130 -20.45 7.98 15.22
C GLU A 130 -19.96 7.11 16.40
N ALA A 131 -20.67 6.05 16.74
CA ALA A 131 -20.31 5.12 17.83
C ALA A 131 -19.51 3.89 17.33
N ILE A 132 -19.32 3.75 16.02
CA ILE A 132 -18.64 2.59 15.44
C ILE A 132 -17.15 2.67 15.71
N VAL A 133 -16.58 1.61 16.29
CA VAL A 133 -15.13 1.42 16.39
C VAL A 133 -14.63 0.75 15.11
N HIS A 134 -13.75 1.42 14.39
CA HIS A 134 -13.26 0.93 13.10
C HIS A 134 -12.04 0.00 13.22
N VAL A 135 -11.31 0.04 14.33
CA VAL A 135 -10.15 -0.84 14.54
C VAL A 135 -10.57 -2.30 14.48
N GLY A 136 -9.89 -3.06 13.62
CA GLY A 136 -10.15 -4.49 13.38
C GLY A 136 -11.19 -4.80 12.31
N LEU A 137 -11.94 -3.80 11.79
CA LEU A 137 -12.81 -3.98 10.64
C LEU A 137 -12.00 -4.10 9.35
N ASN A 138 -12.49 -4.92 8.41
CA ASN A 138 -11.89 -5.04 7.09
C ASN A 138 -12.33 -3.88 6.20
N ALA A 139 -11.36 -3.22 5.56
CA ALA A 139 -11.61 -2.13 4.65
C ALA A 139 -10.63 -2.14 3.48
N ILE A 140 -10.96 -1.42 2.41
CA ILE A 140 -10.14 -1.22 1.22
C ILE A 140 -10.36 0.20 0.69
N ALA A 141 -9.35 0.79 0.06
CA ALA A 141 -9.46 2.09 -0.57
C ALA A 141 -9.98 1.95 -2.01
N LEU A 142 -11.10 2.55 -2.34
CA LEU A 142 -11.71 2.52 -3.67
C LEU A 142 -12.09 3.93 -4.12
N CYS A 143 -11.81 4.30 -5.38
CA CYS A 143 -12.33 5.53 -5.96
C CYS A 143 -13.85 5.45 -6.13
N ARG A 144 -14.51 6.57 -6.34
CA ARG A 144 -15.97 6.66 -6.47
C ARG A 144 -16.56 5.60 -7.39
N ARG A 145 -15.97 5.42 -8.58
CA ARG A 145 -16.43 4.44 -9.57
C ARG A 145 -16.34 3.01 -9.04
N HIS A 146 -15.18 2.60 -8.50
CA HIS A 146 -14.99 1.24 -7.99
C HIS A 146 -15.72 1.01 -6.66
N HIS A 147 -15.95 2.05 -5.87
CA HIS A 147 -16.77 2.00 -4.66
C HIS A 147 -18.25 1.70 -4.99
N GLU A 148 -18.81 2.40 -5.97
CA GLU A 148 -20.17 2.14 -6.47
C GLU A 148 -20.28 0.73 -7.11
N GLU A 149 -19.24 0.27 -7.79
CA GLU A 149 -19.16 -1.07 -8.34
C GLU A 149 -19.09 -2.14 -7.23
N ALA A 150 -18.29 -1.91 -6.17
CA ALA A 150 -18.22 -2.80 -5.02
C ALA A 150 -19.59 -2.95 -4.34
N HIS A 151 -20.38 -1.89 -4.19
CA HIS A 151 -21.74 -2.00 -3.65
C HIS A 151 -22.66 -2.91 -4.48
N ARG A 152 -22.42 -3.07 -5.77
CA ARG A 152 -23.24 -3.90 -6.66
C ARG A 152 -22.74 -5.34 -6.76
N ARG A 153 -21.39 -5.54 -6.81
CA ARG A 153 -20.79 -6.85 -7.10
C ARG A 153 -19.44 -7.06 -6.38
N GLU A 154 -19.33 -6.72 -5.11
CA GLU A 154 -18.07 -6.74 -4.34
C GLU A 154 -17.25 -8.01 -4.53
N LYS A 155 -17.86 -9.19 -4.32
CA LYS A 155 -17.15 -10.47 -4.43
C LYS A 155 -16.55 -10.68 -5.82
N ALA A 156 -17.28 -10.34 -6.87
CA ALA A 156 -16.79 -10.47 -8.24
C ALA A 156 -15.69 -9.46 -8.53
N LEU A 157 -15.87 -8.20 -8.14
CA LEU A 157 -14.85 -7.16 -8.28
C LEU A 157 -13.53 -7.56 -7.59
N PHE A 158 -13.62 -8.06 -6.37
CA PHE A 158 -12.44 -8.48 -5.62
C PHE A 158 -11.74 -9.70 -6.26
N ALA A 159 -12.51 -10.63 -6.80
CA ALA A 159 -11.96 -11.76 -7.53
C ALA A 159 -11.30 -11.34 -8.86
N ASP A 160 -11.94 -10.44 -9.62
CA ASP A 160 -11.42 -9.95 -10.91
C ASP A 160 -10.03 -9.27 -10.76
N TYR A 161 -9.82 -8.57 -9.66
CA TYR A 161 -8.57 -7.84 -9.39
C TYR A 161 -7.66 -8.52 -8.36
N HIS A 162 -8.03 -9.69 -7.82
CA HIS A 162 -7.28 -10.40 -6.77
C HIS A 162 -6.97 -9.53 -5.54
N ILE A 163 -7.94 -8.69 -5.13
CA ILE A 163 -7.84 -7.79 -3.99
C ILE A 163 -8.79 -8.24 -2.87
N TYR A 164 -8.57 -7.70 -1.67
CA TYR A 164 -9.39 -8.01 -0.49
C TYR A 164 -9.35 -6.87 0.51
N GLY A 165 -10.28 -6.87 1.46
CA GLY A 165 -10.25 -5.95 2.59
C GLY A 165 -9.19 -6.36 3.61
N ILE A 166 -8.45 -5.38 4.13
CA ILE A 166 -7.47 -5.59 5.21
C ILE A 166 -7.97 -4.99 6.52
N LYS A 167 -7.52 -5.54 7.64
CA LYS A 167 -7.91 -5.05 8.97
C LYS A 167 -7.32 -3.67 9.23
N LEU A 168 -8.18 -2.73 9.56
CA LEU A 168 -7.78 -1.40 10.01
C LEU A 168 -7.09 -1.51 11.37
N ASP A 169 -5.87 -1.04 11.46
CA ASP A 169 -5.15 -0.85 12.71
C ASP A 169 -5.35 0.58 13.26
N ARG A 170 -4.76 0.86 14.41
CA ARG A 170 -4.86 2.19 15.04
C ARG A 170 -4.20 3.29 14.19
N HIS A 171 -3.11 2.98 13.48
CA HIS A 171 -2.44 3.93 12.60
C HIS A 171 -3.33 4.34 11.44
N LEU A 172 -3.87 3.35 10.69
CA LEU A 172 -4.80 3.61 9.59
C LEU A 172 -6.04 4.37 10.06
N CYS A 173 -6.64 3.98 11.20
CA CYS A 173 -7.78 4.72 11.74
C CYS A 173 -7.45 6.17 12.04
N LYS A 174 -6.24 6.46 12.57
CA LYS A 174 -5.78 7.83 12.82
C LYS A 174 -5.60 8.62 11.51
N VAL A 175 -4.88 8.06 10.53
CA VAL A 175 -4.63 8.70 9.23
C VAL A 175 -5.93 8.94 8.45
N LEU A 176 -6.86 8.00 8.55
CA LEU A 176 -8.16 8.06 7.87
C LEU A 176 -9.22 8.85 8.63
N SER A 177 -8.91 9.36 9.83
CA SER A 177 -9.83 10.07 10.71
C SER A 177 -11.07 9.22 11.10
N LEU A 178 -10.85 7.94 11.37
CA LEU A 178 -11.88 6.97 11.77
C LEU A 178 -11.87 6.76 13.29
N ASN A 179 -13.02 6.47 13.88
CA ASN A 179 -13.13 6.24 15.32
C ASN A 179 -12.36 5.01 15.78
N GLN A 180 -11.53 5.19 16.82
CA GLN A 180 -10.67 4.14 17.39
C GLN A 180 -11.20 3.59 18.72
N LYS A 181 -12.05 4.37 19.42
CA LYS A 181 -12.62 4.04 20.74
C LYS A 181 -14.12 4.25 20.72
N PRO A 182 -14.89 3.53 21.54
CA PRO A 182 -16.31 3.82 21.75
C PRO A 182 -16.50 5.25 22.29
N LYS A 183 -17.60 5.92 21.90
CA LYS A 183 -18.00 7.20 22.53
C LYS A 183 -18.18 6.95 24.04
N GLY A 184 -17.41 7.62 24.89
CA GLY A 184 -17.57 7.57 26.35
C GLY A 184 -16.36 7.06 27.17
N GLU A 185 -15.33 6.50 26.55
CA GLU A 185 -14.08 6.23 27.26
C GLU A 185 -13.21 7.49 27.29
N VAL A 186 -13.39 8.30 28.36
CA VAL A 186 -12.45 9.35 28.74
C VAL A 186 -11.18 8.68 29.23
N GLU A 187 -10.03 9.04 28.72
CA GLU A 187 -8.74 8.65 29.28
C GLU A 187 -8.71 9.08 30.75
N ARG A 188 -8.82 8.11 31.67
CA ARG A 188 -8.41 8.33 33.04
C ARG A 188 -6.89 8.41 32.99
N GLY A 189 -6.37 9.63 33.03
CA GLY A 189 -4.94 9.87 33.13
C GLY A 189 -4.40 9.17 34.38
N GLU A 190 -3.38 8.37 34.19
CA GLU A 190 -2.41 8.02 35.21
C GLU A 190 -1.30 9.06 35.26
#